data_1f63efd896fdad2e9f883550cb0bf9d0
#
_entry.id   1f63efd896fdad2e9f883550cb0bf9d0
#
_cell.length_a   1.000
_cell.length_b   1.000
_cell.length_c   1.000
_cell.angle_alpha   90.00
_cell.angle_beta   90.00
_cell.angle_gamma   90.00
#
_symmetry.space_group_name_H-M   'P 1'
#
loop_
_entity.id
_entity.type
_entity.pdbx_description
1 polymer ?
#
loop_
_entity_poly.entity_id
_entity_poly.type
_entity_poly.pdbx_seq_one_letter_code
_entity_poly.pdbx_strand_id
1 'polypeptide(L)'
;EYQRVLDLYDSAIWPDESSFYLDIQNAASILARLESSNVNVGDRWEHLAKTSEDRKGDHVLMFTEPHYTMALGSAKKHSQIDSQIESLTQHAKISPKSNKHVIENLTQPICRAIQDFYKGNFKSTVDLLMPLRYDYQPIGGSHAQRDVFNFYLIDAAIQSGQLILAKSLLAERVAVHTNSYGSWEKYAHVCAKLGDQKNASFAQSEVSRLSRQLH
;
A
#
# COMPACT_ATOMS: atom_id res chain seq x y z
N GLU A 1 15.39 -11.09 -9.79
CA GLU A 1 14.53 -11.61 -8.70
C GLU A 1 13.06 -11.18 -8.80
N TYR A 2 12.75 -9.94 -9.20
CA TYR A 2 11.36 -9.50 -9.34
C TYR A 2 10.56 -10.32 -10.34
N GLN A 3 11.18 -10.77 -11.45
CA GLN A 3 10.53 -11.68 -12.39
C GLN A 3 10.06 -12.96 -11.71
N ARG A 4 10.88 -13.55 -10.85
CA ARG A 4 10.50 -14.75 -10.09
C ARG A 4 9.31 -14.49 -9.15
N VAL A 5 9.19 -13.28 -8.59
CA VAL A 5 8.02 -12.91 -7.77
C VAL A 5 6.77 -12.80 -8.64
N LEU A 6 6.87 -12.25 -9.86
CA LEU A 6 5.77 -12.20 -10.82
C LEU A 6 5.37 -13.62 -11.27
N ASP A 7 6.34 -14.51 -11.53
CA ASP A 7 6.06 -15.90 -11.88
C ASP A 7 5.33 -16.65 -10.74
N LEU A 8 5.72 -16.37 -9.48
CA LEU A 8 5.01 -16.91 -8.30
C LEU A 8 3.62 -16.29 -8.13
N TYR A 9 3.46 -15.01 -8.45
CA TYR A 9 2.14 -14.38 -8.45
C TYR A 9 1.21 -15.12 -9.40
N ASP A 10 1.62 -15.31 -10.64
CA ASP A 10 0.81 -15.94 -11.68
C ASP A 10 0.54 -17.42 -11.42
N SER A 11 1.50 -18.14 -10.82
CA SER A 11 1.38 -19.60 -10.63
C SER A 11 0.82 -20.06 -9.29
N ALA A 12 0.91 -19.21 -8.24
CA ALA A 12 0.59 -19.65 -6.88
C ALA A 12 -0.23 -18.67 -6.06
N ILE A 13 -0.14 -17.35 -6.32
CA ILE A 13 -0.87 -16.34 -5.54
C ILE A 13 -2.22 -16.04 -6.20
N TRP A 14 -2.25 -15.90 -7.52
CA TRP A 14 -3.45 -15.56 -8.29
C TRP A 14 -3.56 -16.39 -9.58
N PRO A 15 -3.50 -17.75 -9.51
CA PRO A 15 -3.47 -18.60 -10.71
C PRO A 15 -4.81 -18.65 -11.45
N ASP A 16 -5.94 -18.62 -10.71
CA ASP A 16 -7.29 -18.92 -11.22
C ASP A 16 -8.29 -17.79 -10.99
N GLU A 17 -7.84 -16.54 -10.87
CA GLU A 17 -8.69 -15.36 -10.60
C GLU A 17 -9.66 -15.60 -9.43
N SER A 18 -9.17 -16.13 -8.32
CA SER A 18 -9.96 -16.47 -7.13
C SER A 18 -10.83 -15.30 -6.66
N SER A 19 -12.10 -15.57 -6.34
CA SER A 19 -12.97 -14.59 -5.70
C SER A 19 -12.85 -14.58 -4.17
N PHE A 20 -11.98 -15.41 -3.59
CA PHE A 20 -11.80 -15.49 -2.15
C PHE A 20 -11.07 -14.26 -1.62
N TYR A 21 -11.64 -13.58 -0.63
CA TYR A 21 -11.14 -12.28 -0.16
C TYR A 21 -9.69 -12.30 0.35
N LEU A 22 -9.21 -13.42 0.91
CA LEU A 22 -7.81 -13.54 1.36
C LEU A 22 -6.84 -13.57 0.17
N ASP A 23 -7.21 -14.21 -0.93
CA ASP A 23 -6.39 -14.25 -2.13
C ASP A 23 -6.30 -12.87 -2.76
N ILE A 24 -7.42 -12.13 -2.80
CA ILE A 24 -7.46 -10.73 -3.26
C ILE A 24 -6.55 -9.84 -2.40
N GLN A 25 -6.57 -10.00 -1.07
CA GLN A 25 -5.69 -9.26 -0.17
C GLN A 25 -4.21 -9.54 -0.48
N ASN A 26 -3.84 -10.80 -0.64
CA ASN A 26 -2.46 -11.20 -0.94
C ASN A 26 -2.03 -10.67 -2.30
N ALA A 27 -2.85 -10.87 -3.32
CA ALA A 27 -2.59 -10.43 -4.68
C ALA A 27 -2.40 -8.90 -4.76
N ALA A 28 -3.36 -8.12 -4.25
CA ALA A 28 -3.27 -6.66 -4.24
C ALA A 28 -2.03 -6.15 -3.47
N SER A 29 -1.76 -6.76 -2.32
CA SER A 29 -0.63 -6.38 -1.47
C SER A 29 0.74 -6.62 -2.15
N ILE A 30 0.90 -7.72 -2.89
CA ILE A 30 2.12 -8.02 -3.64
C ILE A 30 2.30 -7.04 -4.80
N LEU A 31 1.25 -6.81 -5.60
CA LEU A 31 1.32 -5.88 -6.73
C LEU A 31 1.68 -4.47 -6.27
N ALA A 32 1.04 -3.97 -5.20
CA ALA A 32 1.33 -2.65 -4.63
C ALA A 32 2.80 -2.52 -4.17
N ARG A 33 3.37 -3.56 -3.56
CA ARG A 33 4.79 -3.56 -3.14
C ARG A 33 5.75 -3.62 -4.33
N LEU A 34 5.40 -4.35 -5.38
CA LEU A 34 6.19 -4.41 -6.60
C LEU A 34 6.20 -3.06 -7.31
N GLU A 35 5.03 -2.40 -7.46
CA GLU A 35 4.95 -1.04 -8.01
C GLU A 35 5.72 -0.02 -7.17
N SER A 36 5.62 -0.08 -5.84
CA SER A 36 6.43 0.75 -4.93
C SER A 36 7.95 0.54 -5.11
N SER A 37 8.34 -0.62 -5.65
CA SER A 37 9.71 -0.93 -6.05
C SER A 37 10.00 -0.62 -7.53
N ASN A 38 9.16 0.15 -8.19
CA ASN A 38 9.24 0.50 -9.62
C ASN A 38 9.22 -0.70 -10.57
N VAL A 39 8.60 -1.81 -10.16
CA VAL A 39 8.43 -3.00 -10.99
C VAL A 39 7.17 -2.86 -11.83
N ASN A 40 7.29 -3.06 -13.14
CA ASN A 40 6.13 -3.13 -14.02
C ASN A 40 5.40 -4.45 -13.79
N VAL A 41 4.16 -4.39 -13.32
CA VAL A 41 3.32 -5.56 -13.03
C VAL A 41 2.41 -5.97 -14.19
N GLY A 42 2.50 -5.28 -15.34
CA GLY A 42 1.69 -5.57 -16.53
C GLY A 42 0.20 -5.30 -16.30
N ASP A 43 -0.63 -6.16 -16.83
CA ASP A 43 -2.11 -6.10 -16.76
C ASP A 43 -2.73 -6.76 -15.52
N ARG A 44 -1.91 -7.27 -14.60
CA ARG A 44 -2.37 -8.02 -13.41
C ARG A 44 -3.38 -7.26 -12.56
N TRP A 45 -3.28 -5.95 -12.52
CA TRP A 45 -4.27 -5.11 -11.85
C TRP A 45 -5.64 -5.11 -12.51
N GLU A 46 -5.73 -5.24 -13.84
CA GLU A 46 -7.00 -5.23 -14.56
C GLU A 46 -7.85 -6.46 -14.19
N HIS A 47 -7.21 -7.63 -14.15
CA HIS A 47 -7.85 -8.88 -13.71
C HIS A 47 -8.33 -8.80 -12.25
N LEU A 48 -7.44 -8.33 -11.35
CA LEU A 48 -7.77 -8.19 -9.94
C LEU A 48 -8.87 -7.15 -9.68
N ALA A 49 -8.88 -6.05 -10.47
CA ALA A 49 -9.90 -5.02 -10.37
C ALA A 49 -11.28 -5.51 -10.78
N LYS A 50 -11.39 -6.39 -11.78
CA LYS A 50 -12.66 -7.00 -12.19
C LYS A 50 -13.27 -7.78 -11.02
N THR A 51 -12.51 -8.69 -10.41
CA THR A 51 -12.96 -9.45 -9.24
C THR A 51 -13.28 -8.56 -8.05
N SER A 52 -12.48 -7.53 -7.81
CA SER A 52 -12.71 -6.57 -6.71
C SER A 52 -13.97 -5.74 -6.92
N GLU A 53 -14.32 -5.41 -8.16
CA GLU A 53 -15.56 -4.70 -8.50
C GLU A 53 -16.80 -5.51 -8.14
N ASP A 54 -16.78 -6.80 -8.41
CA ASP A 54 -17.89 -7.71 -8.09
C ASP A 54 -18.09 -7.89 -6.58
N ARG A 55 -17.04 -7.67 -5.79
CA ARG A 55 -17.02 -7.89 -4.33
C ARG A 55 -17.10 -6.64 -3.46
N LYS A 56 -17.10 -5.46 -4.05
CA LYS A 56 -17.03 -4.16 -3.34
C LYS A 56 -18.15 -3.84 -2.34
N GLY A 57 -19.19 -4.66 -2.26
CA GLY A 57 -20.29 -4.50 -1.30
C GLY A 57 -20.37 -5.59 -0.22
N ASP A 58 -19.42 -6.51 -0.21
CA ASP A 58 -19.45 -7.68 0.69
C ASP A 58 -19.25 -7.33 2.16
N HIS A 59 -18.38 -6.34 2.44
CA HIS A 59 -18.04 -5.85 3.80
C HIS A 59 -17.71 -6.95 4.80
N VAL A 60 -17.13 -8.06 4.34
CA VAL A 60 -16.81 -9.24 5.17
C VAL A 60 -15.74 -8.91 6.20
N LEU A 61 -14.68 -8.24 5.77
CA LEU A 61 -13.59 -7.77 6.62
C LEU A 61 -13.19 -6.36 6.22
N MET A 62 -13.12 -5.46 7.18
CA MET A 62 -12.71 -4.07 6.94
C MET A 62 -11.28 -3.97 6.37
N PHE A 63 -10.43 -4.92 6.68
CA PHE A 63 -9.08 -5.00 6.11
C PHE A 63 -9.08 -5.30 4.60
N THR A 64 -10.08 -5.97 4.05
CA THR A 64 -10.18 -6.27 2.61
C THR A 64 -10.51 -5.03 1.78
N GLU A 65 -11.27 -4.10 2.32
CA GLU A 65 -11.76 -2.92 1.61
C GLU A 65 -10.64 -2.08 0.96
N PRO A 66 -9.55 -1.72 1.66
CA PRO A 66 -8.41 -1.05 1.03
C PRO A 66 -7.79 -1.85 -0.13
N HIS A 67 -7.80 -3.19 -0.09
CA HIS A 67 -7.23 -4.02 -1.15
C HIS A 67 -8.09 -4.00 -2.42
N TYR A 68 -9.43 -3.98 -2.28
CA TYR A 68 -10.32 -3.70 -3.41
C TYR A 68 -10.03 -2.30 -4.00
N THR A 69 -9.83 -1.30 -3.12
CA THR A 69 -9.50 0.07 -3.54
C THR A 69 -8.15 0.13 -4.28
N MET A 70 -7.13 -0.64 -3.86
CA MET A 70 -5.84 -0.72 -4.58
C MET A 70 -6.05 -1.20 -6.02
N ALA A 71 -6.78 -2.30 -6.21
CA ALA A 71 -7.03 -2.85 -7.52
C ALA A 71 -7.88 -1.90 -8.40
N LEU A 72 -8.97 -1.37 -7.85
CA LEU A 72 -9.83 -0.43 -8.57
C LEU A 72 -9.09 0.88 -8.92
N GLY A 73 -8.25 1.38 -8.01
CA GLY A 73 -7.48 2.61 -8.18
C GLY A 73 -6.42 2.48 -9.27
N SER A 74 -5.65 1.39 -9.26
CA SER A 74 -4.65 1.13 -10.29
C SER A 74 -5.28 0.96 -11.66
N ALA A 75 -6.44 0.30 -11.76
CA ALA A 75 -7.24 0.19 -12.98
C ALA A 75 -8.04 1.46 -13.34
N LYS A 76 -7.82 2.58 -12.62
CA LYS A 76 -8.49 3.89 -12.82
C LYS A 76 -10.02 3.85 -12.71
N LYS A 77 -10.57 2.87 -12.00
CA LYS A 77 -12.02 2.72 -11.77
C LYS A 77 -12.51 3.57 -10.59
N HIS A 78 -12.24 4.87 -10.62
CA HIS A 78 -12.50 5.79 -9.48
C HIS A 78 -13.98 5.87 -9.09
N SER A 79 -14.91 5.80 -10.04
CA SER A 79 -16.35 5.78 -9.75
C SER A 79 -16.78 4.53 -8.97
N GLN A 80 -16.11 3.41 -9.17
CA GLN A 80 -16.35 2.18 -8.40
C GLN A 80 -15.85 2.31 -6.96
N ILE A 81 -14.74 3.03 -6.75
CA ILE A 81 -14.26 3.36 -5.40
C ILE A 81 -15.24 4.29 -4.68
N ASP A 82 -15.78 5.30 -5.38
CA ASP A 82 -16.80 6.19 -4.80
C ASP A 82 -18.03 5.40 -4.37
N SER A 83 -18.50 4.44 -5.19
CA SER A 83 -19.59 3.52 -4.84
C SER A 83 -19.24 2.61 -3.65
N GLN A 84 -18.00 2.12 -3.56
CA GLN A 84 -17.52 1.31 -2.44
C GLN A 84 -17.55 2.12 -1.13
N ILE A 85 -17.05 3.36 -1.15
CA ILE A 85 -17.03 4.24 0.02
C ILE A 85 -18.45 4.60 0.46
N GLU A 86 -19.37 4.84 -0.49
CA GLU A 86 -20.78 5.06 -0.16
C GLU A 86 -21.42 3.80 0.47
N SER A 87 -21.16 2.62 -0.08
CA SER A 87 -21.61 1.35 0.49
C SER A 87 -21.09 1.15 1.93
N LEU A 88 -19.80 1.44 2.19
CA LEU A 88 -19.22 1.45 3.53
C LEU A 88 -19.92 2.44 4.47
N THR A 89 -20.32 3.61 3.95
CA THR A 89 -21.08 4.62 4.72
C THR A 89 -22.45 4.09 5.15
N GLN A 90 -23.14 3.39 4.26
CA GLN A 90 -24.44 2.77 4.61
C GLN A 90 -24.24 1.59 5.59
N HIS A 91 -23.22 0.77 5.36
CA HIS A 91 -22.88 -0.34 6.25
C HIS A 91 -22.54 0.15 7.69
N ALA A 92 -21.85 1.27 7.82
CA ALA A 92 -21.53 1.87 9.12
C ALA A 92 -22.80 2.26 9.91
N LYS A 93 -23.89 2.67 9.25
CA LYS A 93 -25.16 3.05 9.93
C LYS A 93 -25.83 1.90 10.63
N ILE A 94 -25.67 0.68 10.13
CA ILE A 94 -26.30 -0.53 10.66
C ILE A 94 -25.34 -1.39 11.49
N SER A 95 -24.07 -1.03 11.52
CA SER A 95 -23.02 -1.77 12.23
C SER A 95 -23.02 -1.47 13.74
N PRO A 96 -22.54 -2.41 14.59
CA PRO A 96 -22.24 -2.13 16.00
C PRO A 96 -21.25 -0.97 16.14
N LYS A 97 -21.29 -0.24 17.27
CA LYS A 97 -20.47 0.96 17.50
C LYS A 97 -18.97 0.75 17.26
N SER A 98 -18.42 -0.41 17.67
CA SER A 98 -17.00 -0.73 17.46
C SER A 98 -16.67 -0.84 15.98
N ASN A 99 -17.47 -1.55 15.21
CA ASN A 99 -17.27 -1.70 13.77
C ASN A 99 -17.51 -0.39 13.02
N LYS A 100 -18.55 0.35 13.39
CA LYS A 100 -18.81 1.70 12.87
C LYS A 100 -17.58 2.60 13.03
N HIS A 101 -16.95 2.60 14.24
CA HIS A 101 -15.74 3.38 14.49
C HIS A 101 -14.59 2.99 13.55
N VAL A 102 -14.37 1.68 13.33
CA VAL A 102 -13.34 1.20 12.40
C VAL A 102 -13.63 1.64 10.97
N ILE A 103 -14.89 1.54 10.52
CA ILE A 103 -15.27 1.95 9.16
C ILE A 103 -15.00 3.44 8.97
N GLU A 104 -15.54 4.29 9.85
CA GLU A 104 -15.52 5.75 9.67
C GLU A 104 -14.13 6.36 9.90
N ASN A 105 -13.35 5.82 10.83
CA ASN A 105 -12.08 6.45 11.24
C ASN A 105 -10.82 5.75 10.69
N LEU A 106 -10.94 4.56 10.12
CA LEU A 106 -9.82 3.83 9.54
C LEU A 106 -10.09 3.40 8.10
N THR A 107 -11.11 2.56 7.86
CA THR A 107 -11.32 1.94 6.55
C THR A 107 -11.57 2.97 5.46
N GLN A 108 -12.54 3.86 5.66
CA GLN A 108 -12.87 4.90 4.69
C GLN A 108 -11.71 5.88 4.43
N PRO A 109 -11.03 6.44 5.46
CA PRO A 109 -9.86 7.29 5.23
C PRO A 109 -8.75 6.57 4.47
N ILE A 110 -8.48 5.29 4.74
CA ILE A 110 -7.46 4.52 4.00
C ILE A 110 -7.89 4.32 2.55
N CYS A 111 -9.15 3.95 2.28
CA CYS A 111 -9.67 3.82 0.92
C CYS A 111 -9.58 5.15 0.15
N ARG A 112 -9.95 6.29 0.77
CA ARG A 112 -9.81 7.62 0.16
C ARG A 112 -8.36 7.97 -0.13
N ALA A 113 -7.45 7.66 0.79
CA ALA A 113 -6.03 7.91 0.61
C ALA A 113 -5.44 7.12 -0.57
N ILE A 114 -5.83 5.84 -0.72
CA ILE A 114 -5.40 5.01 -1.85
C ILE A 114 -6.00 5.54 -3.16
N GLN A 115 -7.27 5.94 -3.17
CA GLN A 115 -7.89 6.58 -4.32
C GLN A 115 -7.15 7.84 -4.74
N ASP A 116 -6.83 8.71 -3.77
CA ASP A 116 -6.10 9.96 -4.00
C ASP A 116 -4.69 9.70 -4.53
N PHE A 117 -4.03 8.66 -4.03
CA PHE A 117 -2.73 8.23 -4.55
C PHE A 117 -2.79 7.94 -6.06
N TYR A 118 -3.75 7.12 -6.49
CA TYR A 118 -3.92 6.79 -7.91
C TYR A 118 -4.48 7.93 -8.76
N LYS A 119 -5.06 8.96 -8.15
CA LYS A 119 -5.41 10.23 -8.81
C LYS A 119 -4.23 11.21 -8.90
N GLY A 120 -3.08 10.90 -8.30
CA GLY A 120 -1.93 11.81 -8.20
C GLY A 120 -2.05 12.88 -7.11
N ASN A 121 -3.07 12.81 -6.26
CA ASN A 121 -3.31 13.73 -5.14
C ASN A 121 -2.44 13.35 -3.93
N PHE A 122 -1.13 13.23 -4.11
CA PHE A 122 -0.21 12.66 -3.12
C PHE A 122 -0.22 13.41 -1.78
N LYS A 123 -0.40 14.74 -1.80
CA LYS A 123 -0.51 15.51 -0.54
C LYS A 123 -1.72 15.05 0.28
N SER A 124 -2.88 14.88 -0.34
CA SER A 124 -4.09 14.37 0.32
C SER A 124 -3.89 12.96 0.87
N THR A 125 -3.19 12.09 0.12
CA THR A 125 -2.82 10.75 0.61
C THR A 125 -2.02 10.83 1.91
N VAL A 126 -1.01 11.72 1.97
CA VAL A 126 -0.22 11.94 3.20
C VAL A 126 -1.08 12.46 4.34
N ASP A 127 -1.90 13.47 4.09
CA ASP A 127 -2.76 14.09 5.10
C ASP A 127 -3.76 13.08 5.71
N LEU A 128 -4.23 12.11 4.92
CA LEU A 128 -5.14 11.05 5.37
C LEU A 128 -4.44 9.92 6.12
N LEU A 129 -3.28 9.45 5.64
CA LEU A 129 -2.60 8.27 6.22
C LEU A 129 -1.72 8.61 7.41
N MET A 130 -1.10 9.80 7.43
CA MET A 130 -0.14 10.17 8.47
C MET A 130 -0.72 10.11 9.90
N PRO A 131 -1.95 10.59 10.16
CA PRO A 131 -2.55 10.47 11.48
C PRO A 131 -2.84 9.03 11.91
N LEU A 132 -3.01 8.11 10.95
CA LEU A 132 -3.45 6.74 11.18
C LEU A 132 -2.31 5.74 11.31
N ARG A 133 -1.07 6.13 10.98
CA ARG A 133 0.05 5.20 10.73
C ARG A 133 0.38 4.24 11.88
N TYR A 134 0.04 4.59 13.11
CA TYR A 134 0.24 3.75 14.29
C TYR A 134 -1.04 3.04 14.77
N ASP A 135 -2.20 3.41 14.21
CA ASP A 135 -3.51 2.99 14.68
C ASP A 135 -4.22 2.01 13.73
N TYR A 136 -3.50 1.39 12.79
CA TYR A 136 -4.09 0.45 11.83
C TYR A 136 -4.59 -0.87 12.45
N GLN A 137 -4.21 -1.21 13.68
CA GLN A 137 -4.51 -2.51 14.28
C GLN A 137 -6.01 -2.89 14.28
N PRO A 138 -6.95 -1.98 14.56
CA PRO A 138 -8.37 -2.34 14.61
C PRO A 138 -8.99 -2.73 13.26
N ILE A 139 -8.38 -2.37 12.12
CA ILE A 139 -8.88 -2.74 10.81
C ILE A 139 -8.74 -4.25 10.53
N GLY A 140 -7.85 -4.94 11.26
CA GLY A 140 -7.50 -6.34 11.07
C GLY A 140 -6.16 -6.56 10.37
N GLY A 141 -5.93 -7.78 9.94
CA GLY A 141 -4.67 -8.20 9.34
C GLY A 141 -3.49 -8.30 10.33
N SER A 142 -2.38 -8.85 9.90
CA SER A 142 -1.12 -8.88 10.66
C SER A 142 -0.33 -7.58 10.47
N HIS A 143 0.72 -7.35 11.29
CA HIS A 143 1.63 -6.22 11.09
C HIS A 143 2.24 -6.19 9.69
N ALA A 144 2.67 -7.35 9.19
CA ALA A 144 3.25 -7.47 7.84
C ALA A 144 2.25 -7.15 6.73
N GLN A 145 0.98 -7.52 6.92
CA GLN A 145 -0.06 -7.23 5.95
C GLN A 145 -0.42 -5.73 5.94
N ARG A 146 -0.60 -5.11 7.11
CA ARG A 146 -0.92 -3.67 7.22
C ARG A 146 0.22 -2.77 6.74
N ASP A 147 1.43 -3.27 6.70
CA ASP A 147 2.60 -2.51 6.27
C ASP A 147 2.50 -1.95 4.84
N VAL A 148 1.63 -2.52 4.00
CA VAL A 148 1.37 -1.98 2.66
C VAL A 148 0.87 -0.53 2.68
N PHE A 149 0.14 -0.11 3.71
CA PHE A 149 -0.34 1.27 3.84
C PHE A 149 0.82 2.26 4.07
N ASN A 150 1.91 1.80 4.73
CA ASN A 150 3.12 2.61 4.89
C ASN A 150 3.87 2.82 3.57
N PHE A 151 3.79 1.88 2.61
CA PHE A 151 4.34 2.11 1.27
C PHE A 151 3.62 3.26 0.58
N TYR A 152 2.28 3.29 0.59
CA TYR A 152 1.51 4.42 0.04
C TYR A 152 1.86 5.75 0.71
N LEU A 153 1.99 5.78 2.04
CA LEU A 153 2.36 6.99 2.78
C LEU A 153 3.75 7.50 2.39
N ILE A 154 4.75 6.61 2.36
CA ILE A 154 6.14 6.97 2.01
C ILE A 154 6.22 7.44 0.57
N ASP A 155 5.63 6.69 -0.36
CA ASP A 155 5.67 7.03 -1.78
C ASP A 155 4.92 8.34 -2.07
N ALA A 156 3.78 8.56 -1.42
CA ALA A 156 3.05 9.83 -1.50
C ALA A 156 3.86 11.01 -0.93
N ALA A 157 4.56 10.83 0.18
CA ALA A 157 5.44 11.87 0.75
C ALA A 157 6.60 12.21 -0.20
N ILE A 158 7.18 11.22 -0.88
CA ILE A 158 8.22 11.45 -1.89
C ILE A 158 7.64 12.18 -3.11
N GLN A 159 6.51 11.71 -3.64
CA GLN A 159 5.89 12.25 -4.84
C GLN A 159 5.32 13.67 -4.64
N SER A 160 4.85 13.97 -3.44
CA SER A 160 4.38 15.33 -3.09
C SER A 160 5.51 16.32 -2.72
N GLY A 161 6.79 15.87 -2.77
CA GLY A 161 7.94 16.71 -2.42
C GLY A 161 8.12 16.95 -0.92
N GLN A 162 7.41 16.24 -0.04
CA GLN A 162 7.55 16.31 1.41
C GLN A 162 8.78 15.51 1.88
N LEU A 163 9.96 15.84 1.34
CA LEU A 163 11.18 15.04 1.48
C LEU A 163 11.68 14.92 2.93
N ILE A 164 11.45 15.93 3.77
CA ILE A 164 11.82 15.85 5.20
C ILE A 164 10.96 14.80 5.90
N LEU A 165 9.66 14.77 5.64
CA LEU A 165 8.76 13.76 6.14
C LEU A 165 9.14 12.36 5.61
N ALA A 166 9.34 12.24 4.30
CA ALA A 166 9.74 10.98 3.67
C ALA A 166 11.04 10.43 4.28
N LYS A 167 12.03 11.29 4.54
CA LYS A 167 13.27 10.92 5.23
C LYS A 167 13.00 10.35 6.62
N SER A 168 12.14 10.99 7.41
CA SER A 168 11.80 10.56 8.77
C SER A 168 11.10 9.19 8.75
N LEU A 169 10.10 9.02 7.87
CA LEU A 169 9.38 7.76 7.70
C LEU A 169 10.30 6.61 7.25
N LEU A 170 11.21 6.89 6.33
CA LEU A 170 12.19 5.92 5.85
C LEU A 170 13.24 5.58 6.92
N ALA A 171 13.69 6.56 7.71
CA ALA A 171 14.62 6.31 8.81
C ALA A 171 14.01 5.37 9.87
N GLU A 172 12.74 5.58 10.26
CA GLU A 172 12.01 4.65 11.11
C GLU A 172 11.94 3.25 10.47
N ARG A 173 11.59 3.21 9.18
CA ARG A 173 11.39 1.95 8.48
C ARG A 173 12.67 1.12 8.39
N VAL A 174 13.81 1.72 8.02
CA VAL A 174 15.07 0.98 7.91
C VAL A 174 15.64 0.57 9.27
N ALA A 175 15.26 1.25 10.35
CA ALA A 175 15.61 0.85 11.71
C ALA A 175 14.90 -0.44 12.14
N VAL A 176 13.66 -0.66 11.68
CA VAL A 176 12.86 -1.86 11.99
C VAL A 176 13.06 -2.97 10.96
N HIS A 177 13.14 -2.60 9.69
CA HIS A 177 13.30 -3.52 8.55
C HIS A 177 14.70 -3.41 7.95
N THR A 178 15.72 -3.76 8.71
CA THR A 178 17.14 -3.59 8.36
C THR A 178 17.59 -4.32 7.08
N ASN A 179 16.85 -5.36 6.67
CA ASN A 179 17.13 -6.14 5.46
C ASN A 179 16.23 -5.75 4.26
N SER A 180 15.50 -4.62 4.35
CA SER A 180 14.66 -4.14 3.25
C SER A 180 15.47 -3.35 2.24
N TYR A 181 15.92 -4.01 1.16
CA TYR A 181 16.69 -3.39 0.07
C TYR A 181 16.00 -2.12 -0.46
N GLY A 182 14.74 -2.22 -0.88
CA GLY A 182 14.00 -1.09 -1.46
C GLY A 182 13.78 0.08 -0.49
N SER A 183 13.70 -0.19 0.83
CA SER A 183 13.61 0.88 1.83
C SER A 183 14.94 1.64 1.96
N TRP A 184 16.07 0.94 1.95
CA TRP A 184 17.39 1.57 1.96
C TRP A 184 17.66 2.35 0.68
N GLU A 185 17.25 1.83 -0.48
CA GLU A 185 17.38 2.52 -1.76
C GLU A 185 16.59 3.84 -1.77
N LYS A 186 15.31 3.82 -1.34
CA LYS A 186 14.49 5.04 -1.19
C LYS A 186 15.10 6.01 -0.18
N TYR A 187 15.62 5.52 0.95
CA TYR A 187 16.25 6.36 1.96
C TYR A 187 17.51 7.06 1.42
N ALA A 188 18.38 6.33 0.72
CA ALA A 188 19.55 6.90 0.06
C ALA A 188 19.17 8.01 -0.92
N HIS A 189 18.15 7.74 -1.76
CA HIS A 189 17.65 8.71 -2.74
C HIS A 189 17.10 9.99 -2.09
N VAL A 190 16.28 9.86 -1.05
CA VAL A 190 15.68 11.00 -0.34
C VAL A 190 16.75 11.81 0.39
N CYS A 191 17.71 11.15 1.06
CA CYS A 191 18.83 11.83 1.71
C CYS A 191 19.72 12.60 0.71
N ALA A 192 19.99 12.01 -0.45
CA ALA A 192 20.74 12.68 -1.51
C ALA A 192 20.02 13.93 -2.03
N LYS A 193 18.71 13.84 -2.27
CA LYS A 193 17.87 14.99 -2.68
C LYS A 193 17.86 16.13 -1.63
N LEU A 194 17.99 15.80 -0.36
CA LEU A 194 18.06 16.79 0.73
C LEU A 194 19.48 17.31 1.00
N GLY A 195 20.49 16.85 0.26
CA GLY A 195 21.89 17.20 0.49
C GLY A 195 22.52 16.54 1.73
N ASP A 196 21.85 15.57 2.34
CA ASP A 196 22.35 14.82 3.49
C ASP A 196 23.28 13.70 3.04
N GLN A 197 24.48 14.07 2.63
CA GLN A 197 25.49 13.17 2.08
C GLN A 197 25.90 12.05 3.04
N LYS A 198 25.93 12.36 4.37
CA LYS A 198 26.29 11.36 5.39
C LYS A 198 25.32 10.20 5.40
N ASN A 199 24.03 10.48 5.51
CA ASN A 199 22.99 9.44 5.53
C ASN A 199 22.79 8.80 4.16
N ALA A 200 22.94 9.56 3.07
CA ALA A 200 22.90 9.02 1.72
C ALA A 200 24.00 7.96 1.49
N SER A 201 25.25 8.28 1.86
CA SER A 201 26.38 7.35 1.71
C SER A 201 26.25 6.12 2.61
N PHE A 202 25.77 6.30 3.85
CA PHE A 202 25.50 5.18 4.75
C PHE A 202 24.42 4.25 4.16
N ALA A 203 23.30 4.81 3.73
CA ALA A 203 22.21 4.03 3.13
C ALA A 203 22.66 3.29 1.85
N GLN A 204 23.50 3.93 1.02
CA GLN A 204 24.08 3.29 -0.17
C GLN A 204 25.01 2.12 0.19
N SER A 205 25.74 2.19 1.31
CA SER A 205 26.53 1.07 1.79
C SER A 205 25.67 -0.13 2.21
N GLU A 206 24.49 0.13 2.83
CA GLU A 206 23.51 -0.91 3.17
C GLU A 206 22.85 -1.53 1.92
N VAL A 207 22.51 -0.72 0.92
CA VAL A 207 22.05 -1.22 -0.39
C VAL A 207 23.09 -2.16 -0.99
N SER A 208 24.37 -1.77 -0.99
CA SER A 208 25.47 -2.59 -1.53
C SER A 208 25.71 -3.87 -0.73
N ARG A 209 25.54 -3.82 0.59
CA ARG A 209 25.63 -5.01 1.47
C ARG A 209 24.52 -6.02 1.14
N LEU A 210 23.27 -5.54 1.04
CA LEU A 210 22.11 -6.39 0.76
C LEU A 210 22.14 -6.96 -0.65
N SER A 211 22.56 -6.19 -1.65
CA SER A 211 22.72 -6.66 -3.03
C SER A 211 23.64 -7.87 -3.13
N ARG A 212 24.75 -7.89 -2.35
CA ARG A 212 25.69 -9.02 -2.32
C ARG A 212 25.15 -10.29 -1.65
N GLN A 213 24.09 -10.18 -0.86
CA GLN A 213 23.42 -11.33 -0.24
C GLN A 213 22.38 -11.97 -1.14
N LEU A 214 22.00 -11.30 -2.22
CA LEU A 214 21.00 -11.76 -3.18
C LEU A 214 21.62 -12.55 -4.35
N HIS A 215 22.94 -12.60 -4.43
CA HIS A 215 23.73 -13.37 -5.39
C HIS A 215 24.52 -14.47 -4.68
#